data_cf6d403aed82f32815472ac1771dcaad
#
_entry.id   cf6d403aed82f32815472ac1771dcaad
#
_cell.length_a   1.000
_cell.length_b   1.000
_cell.length_c   1.000
_cell.angle_alpha   90.00
_cell.angle_beta   90.00
_cell.angle_gamma   90.00
#
_symmetry.space_group_name_H-M   'P 1'
#
loop_
_entity.id
_entity.type
_entity.pdbx_description
1 polymer ?
#
loop_
_entity_poly.entity_id
_entity_poly.type
_entity_poly.pdbx_seq_one_letter_code
_entity_poly.pdbx_strand_id
1 'polypeptide(L)'
;MAYDSKQQMIEGAIRLLATKGLQATSFSEVLALTGAPRGSIYHHFPKGKNQLIAAALDVSSQRTLQLIETQRGQPARAITEFFLDSWRKLLVHSQFQAGCSVLAVTIATDSKELRQKAASIFDAWQKKLTELYIEAGVAPEVAADFALELISASEGAVIVARAQESLAPFEAVAKRLVVSLGEAA
;
A
#
# COMPACT_ATOMS: atom_id res chain seq x y z
N MET A 1 13.85 -24.92 -8.94
CA MET A 1 12.95 -24.74 -7.79
C MET A 1 11.56 -24.52 -8.36
N ALA A 2 10.59 -25.38 -8.03
CA ALA A 2 9.20 -25.18 -8.45
C ALA A 2 8.72 -23.88 -7.76
N TYR A 3 8.49 -22.84 -8.55
CA TYR A 3 7.86 -21.63 -8.05
C TYR A 3 6.51 -22.01 -7.47
N ASP A 4 6.26 -21.69 -6.22
CA ASP A 4 4.96 -21.94 -5.60
C ASP A 4 3.88 -21.19 -6.40
N SER A 5 3.04 -21.94 -7.12
CA SER A 5 2.00 -21.38 -7.98
C SER A 5 1.05 -20.46 -7.21
N LYS A 6 0.84 -20.74 -5.92
CA LYS A 6 0.07 -19.88 -5.02
C LYS A 6 0.71 -18.51 -4.87
N GLN A 7 2.03 -18.47 -4.62
CA GLN A 7 2.76 -17.21 -4.47
C GLN A 7 2.75 -16.41 -5.77
N GLN A 8 2.95 -17.06 -6.92
CA GLN A 8 2.86 -16.38 -8.23
C GLN A 8 1.50 -15.71 -8.44
N MET A 9 0.40 -16.41 -8.10
CA MET A 9 -0.95 -15.83 -8.23
C MET A 9 -1.16 -14.65 -7.28
N ILE A 10 -0.64 -14.72 -6.05
CA ILE A 10 -0.69 -13.61 -5.10
C ILE A 10 0.07 -12.39 -5.65
N GLU A 11 1.29 -12.57 -6.17
CA GLU A 11 2.06 -11.49 -6.80
C GLU A 11 1.35 -10.90 -8.01
N GLY A 12 0.76 -11.74 -8.85
CA GLY A 12 -0.07 -11.29 -9.98
C GLY A 12 -1.27 -10.46 -9.53
N ALA A 13 -1.94 -10.89 -8.47
CA ALA A 13 -3.07 -10.15 -7.91
C ALA A 13 -2.63 -8.81 -7.30
N ILE A 14 -1.51 -8.73 -6.56
CA ILE A 14 -0.96 -7.47 -6.04
C ILE A 14 -0.71 -6.49 -7.20
N ARG A 15 -0.05 -6.96 -8.26
CA ARG A 15 0.26 -6.14 -9.44
C ARG A 15 -1.01 -5.63 -10.12
N LEU A 16 -2.01 -6.49 -10.34
CA LEU A 16 -3.28 -6.11 -10.96
C LEU A 16 -4.06 -5.11 -10.10
N LEU A 17 -4.13 -5.34 -8.79
CA LEU A 17 -4.77 -4.40 -7.86
C LEU A 17 -4.13 -3.01 -7.92
N ALA A 18 -2.81 -2.95 -7.89
CA ALA A 18 -2.09 -1.68 -7.91
C ALA A 18 -2.24 -0.92 -9.24
N THR A 19 -2.33 -1.63 -10.37
CA THR A 19 -2.32 -1.01 -11.72
C THR A 19 -3.70 -0.87 -12.32
N LYS A 20 -4.57 -1.89 -12.20
CA LYS A 20 -5.88 -1.98 -12.86
C LYS A 20 -7.08 -1.95 -11.89
N GLY A 21 -6.82 -2.05 -10.59
CA GLY A 21 -7.83 -2.04 -9.55
C GLY A 21 -8.58 -3.35 -9.36
N LEU A 22 -9.54 -3.36 -8.41
CA LEU A 22 -10.23 -4.57 -7.96
C LEU A 22 -11.08 -5.23 -9.05
N GLN A 23 -11.79 -4.45 -9.86
CA GLN A 23 -12.72 -5.00 -10.86
C GLN A 23 -11.95 -5.77 -11.95
N ALA A 24 -10.81 -5.25 -12.37
CA ALA A 24 -9.95 -5.89 -13.37
C ALA A 24 -9.08 -7.04 -12.80
N THR A 25 -9.11 -7.29 -11.49
CA THR A 25 -8.37 -8.39 -10.86
C THR A 25 -9.26 -9.63 -10.78
N SER A 26 -9.38 -10.37 -11.86
CA SER A 26 -10.10 -11.65 -11.93
C SER A 26 -9.15 -12.84 -11.92
N PHE A 27 -9.67 -14.06 -11.66
CA PHE A 27 -8.86 -15.29 -11.78
C PHE A 27 -8.25 -15.45 -13.17
N SER A 28 -9.01 -15.14 -14.23
CA SER A 28 -8.52 -15.21 -15.62
C SER A 28 -7.37 -14.23 -15.88
N GLU A 29 -7.48 -12.99 -15.40
CA GLU A 29 -6.42 -11.98 -15.55
C GLU A 29 -5.17 -12.36 -14.77
N VAL A 30 -5.33 -12.88 -13.53
CA VAL A 30 -4.19 -13.35 -12.73
C VAL A 30 -3.49 -14.53 -13.43
N LEU A 31 -4.23 -15.49 -13.94
CA LEU A 31 -3.66 -16.63 -14.67
C LEU A 31 -2.97 -16.19 -15.98
N ALA A 32 -3.59 -15.26 -16.72
CA ALA A 32 -2.99 -14.71 -17.93
C ALA A 32 -1.67 -13.97 -17.65
N LEU A 33 -1.62 -13.22 -16.54
CA LEU A 33 -0.42 -12.48 -16.13
C LEU A 33 0.71 -13.38 -15.62
N THR A 34 0.36 -14.46 -14.90
CA THR A 34 1.34 -15.27 -14.16
C THR A 34 1.76 -16.55 -14.89
N GLY A 35 0.97 -16.99 -15.89
CA GLY A 35 1.17 -18.29 -16.53
C GLY A 35 0.88 -19.50 -15.63
N ALA A 36 0.28 -19.28 -14.45
CA ALA A 36 -0.02 -20.36 -13.52
C ALA A 36 -1.08 -21.33 -14.08
N PRO A 37 -1.02 -22.63 -13.76
CA PRO A 37 -1.98 -23.62 -14.28
C PRO A 37 -3.42 -23.30 -13.83
N ARG A 38 -4.38 -23.35 -14.78
CA ARG A 38 -5.79 -23.04 -14.51
C ARG A 38 -6.41 -23.82 -13.36
N GLY A 39 -6.09 -25.11 -13.25
CA GLY A 39 -6.63 -25.97 -12.18
C GLY A 39 -6.12 -25.60 -10.79
N SER A 40 -4.91 -25.03 -10.69
CA SER A 40 -4.29 -24.76 -9.40
C SER A 40 -4.94 -23.56 -8.67
N ILE A 41 -5.55 -22.61 -9.39
CA ILE A 41 -6.15 -21.45 -8.74
C ILE A 41 -7.36 -21.83 -7.85
N TYR A 42 -8.20 -22.74 -8.32
CA TYR A 42 -9.34 -23.24 -7.53
C TYR A 42 -8.92 -24.12 -6.35
N HIS A 43 -7.78 -24.80 -6.48
CA HIS A 43 -7.18 -25.56 -5.39
C HIS A 43 -6.64 -24.63 -4.29
N HIS A 44 -5.93 -23.55 -4.66
CA HIS A 44 -5.34 -22.62 -3.70
C HIS A 44 -6.34 -21.62 -3.13
N PHE A 45 -7.36 -21.25 -3.90
CA PHE A 45 -8.37 -20.26 -3.51
C PHE A 45 -9.80 -20.79 -3.68
N PRO A 46 -10.17 -21.87 -2.93
CA PRO A 46 -11.47 -22.52 -3.06
C PRO A 46 -12.65 -21.62 -2.68
N LYS A 47 -12.41 -20.58 -1.87
CA LYS A 47 -13.44 -19.58 -1.51
C LYS A 47 -13.56 -18.45 -2.56
N GLY A 48 -12.91 -18.60 -3.71
CA GLY A 48 -13.04 -17.67 -4.83
C GLY A 48 -12.12 -16.44 -4.79
N LYS A 49 -12.46 -15.46 -5.63
CA LYS A 49 -11.67 -14.25 -5.87
C LYS A 49 -11.35 -13.48 -4.58
N ASN A 50 -12.30 -13.34 -3.67
CA ASN A 50 -12.08 -12.57 -2.44
C ASN A 50 -10.98 -13.17 -1.55
N GLN A 51 -10.83 -14.50 -1.55
CA GLN A 51 -9.73 -15.16 -0.83
C GLN A 51 -8.36 -14.81 -1.42
N LEU A 52 -8.24 -14.78 -2.74
CA LEU A 52 -7.01 -14.36 -3.42
C LEU A 52 -6.71 -12.88 -3.13
N ILE A 53 -7.71 -12.01 -3.23
CA ILE A 53 -7.56 -10.57 -2.91
C ILE A 53 -7.12 -10.39 -1.46
N ALA A 54 -7.74 -11.07 -0.51
CA ALA A 54 -7.36 -11.02 0.89
C ALA A 54 -5.90 -11.43 1.11
N ALA A 55 -5.46 -12.53 0.48
CA ALA A 55 -4.06 -12.97 0.54
C ALA A 55 -3.09 -11.96 -0.10
N ALA A 56 -3.48 -11.33 -1.21
CA ALA A 56 -2.69 -10.29 -1.86
C ALA A 56 -2.52 -9.05 -0.95
N LEU A 57 -3.60 -8.64 -0.27
CA LEU A 57 -3.56 -7.54 0.70
C LEU A 57 -2.67 -7.87 1.90
N ASP A 58 -2.72 -9.10 2.43
CA ASP A 58 -1.87 -9.53 3.54
C ASP A 58 -0.38 -9.45 3.18
N VAL A 59 0.01 -9.99 2.03
CA VAL A 59 1.40 -9.96 1.57
C VAL A 59 1.86 -8.53 1.30
N SER A 60 1.04 -7.71 0.64
CA SER A 60 1.35 -6.29 0.39
C SER A 60 1.53 -5.52 1.69
N SER A 61 0.62 -5.71 2.66
CA SER A 61 0.67 -5.06 3.97
C SER A 61 1.92 -5.45 4.77
N GLN A 62 2.24 -6.74 4.82
CA GLN A 62 3.44 -7.21 5.51
C GLN A 62 4.72 -6.58 4.94
N ARG A 63 4.83 -6.46 3.61
CA ARG A 63 5.96 -5.81 2.96
C ARG A 63 6.06 -4.33 3.33
N THR A 64 4.93 -3.63 3.33
CA THR A 64 4.90 -2.21 3.73
C THR A 64 5.32 -2.06 5.20
N LEU A 65 4.80 -2.88 6.10
CA LEU A 65 5.18 -2.85 7.52
C LEU A 65 6.66 -3.16 7.72
N GLN A 66 7.21 -4.14 6.99
CA GLN A 66 8.64 -4.45 7.03
C GLN A 66 9.49 -3.28 6.53
N LEU A 67 9.07 -2.61 5.45
CA LEU A 67 9.77 -1.42 4.94
C LEU A 67 9.73 -0.28 5.96
N ILE A 68 8.57 0.01 6.56
CA ILE A 68 8.44 1.04 7.61
C ILE A 68 9.35 0.68 8.80
N GLU A 69 9.37 -0.59 9.23
CA GLU A 69 10.18 -1.07 10.35
C GLU A 69 11.70 -0.85 10.12
N THR A 70 12.18 -0.84 8.87
CA THR A 70 13.60 -0.53 8.58
C THR A 70 14.00 0.88 9.02
N GLN A 71 13.04 1.74 9.31
CA GLN A 71 13.28 3.11 9.75
C GLN A 71 13.33 3.27 11.27
N ARG A 72 13.25 2.16 12.03
CA ARG A 72 13.34 2.20 13.49
C ARG A 72 14.65 2.82 13.95
N GLY A 73 14.55 3.77 14.87
CA GLY A 73 15.69 4.52 15.40
C GLY A 73 16.17 5.68 14.51
N GLN A 74 15.51 5.93 13.38
CA GLN A 74 15.79 7.10 12.57
C GLN A 74 15.05 8.33 13.09
N PRO A 75 15.55 9.57 12.84
CA PRO A 75 14.82 10.80 13.16
C PRO A 75 13.47 10.86 12.45
N ALA A 76 12.46 11.48 13.07
CA ALA A 76 11.09 11.57 12.55
C ALA A 76 11.03 12.08 11.10
N ARG A 77 11.84 13.08 10.76
CA ARG A 77 11.97 13.59 9.40
C ARG A 77 12.43 12.53 8.40
N ALA A 78 13.43 11.70 8.77
CA ALA A 78 13.94 10.66 7.90
C ALA A 78 12.90 9.55 7.67
N ILE A 79 12.11 9.18 8.69
CA ILE A 79 10.98 8.25 8.57
C ILE A 79 9.97 8.78 7.55
N THR A 80 9.59 10.07 7.66
CA THR A 80 8.65 10.72 6.75
C THR A 80 9.17 10.76 5.32
N GLU A 81 10.40 11.22 5.12
CA GLU A 81 11.04 11.30 3.80
C GLU A 81 11.17 9.91 3.16
N PHE A 82 11.50 8.87 3.92
CA PHE A 82 11.54 7.49 3.43
C PHE A 82 10.17 6.98 2.97
N PHE A 83 9.10 7.24 3.75
CA PHE A 83 7.75 6.85 3.37
C PHE A 83 7.31 7.54 2.07
N LEU A 84 7.54 8.84 1.97
CA LEU A 84 7.24 9.62 0.77
C LEU A 84 8.09 9.19 -0.44
N ASP A 85 9.37 8.87 -0.24
CA ASP A 85 10.26 8.39 -1.29
C ASP A 85 9.84 7.03 -1.83
N SER A 86 9.27 6.18 -0.99
CA SER A 86 8.70 4.89 -1.43
C SER A 86 7.56 5.08 -2.44
N TRP A 87 6.66 6.05 -2.22
CA TRP A 87 5.62 6.43 -3.16
C TRP A 87 6.18 7.06 -4.44
N ARG A 88 7.15 7.96 -4.30
CA ARG A 88 7.83 8.59 -5.44
C ARG A 88 8.45 7.55 -6.36
N LYS A 89 9.17 6.58 -5.78
CA LYS A 89 9.75 5.46 -6.53
C LYS A 89 8.69 4.63 -7.22
N LEU A 90 7.58 4.30 -6.55
CA LEU A 90 6.49 3.56 -7.15
C LEU A 90 5.90 4.29 -8.37
N LEU A 91 5.59 5.58 -8.23
CA LEU A 91 5.02 6.39 -9.31
C LEU A 91 5.94 6.45 -10.53
N VAL A 92 7.22 6.74 -10.31
CA VAL A 92 8.21 6.85 -11.41
C VAL A 92 8.45 5.50 -12.09
N HIS A 93 8.74 4.44 -11.32
CA HIS A 93 9.04 3.12 -11.89
C HIS A 93 7.85 2.49 -12.60
N SER A 94 6.63 2.81 -12.17
CA SER A 94 5.41 2.34 -12.83
C SER A 94 4.95 3.25 -13.96
N GLN A 95 5.65 4.35 -14.24
CA GLN A 95 5.19 5.37 -15.18
C GLN A 95 3.76 5.84 -14.83
N PHE A 96 3.51 6.11 -13.55
CA PHE A 96 2.22 6.51 -12.97
C PHE A 96 1.08 5.49 -13.11
N GLN A 97 1.37 4.25 -13.53
CA GLN A 97 0.34 3.21 -13.69
C GLN A 97 -0.03 2.49 -12.40
N ALA A 98 0.82 2.52 -11.37
CA ALA A 98 0.56 1.85 -10.09
C ALA A 98 0.20 2.84 -8.96
N GLY A 99 -0.66 2.38 -8.05
CA GLY A 99 -1.01 3.04 -6.80
C GLY A 99 -1.20 2.03 -5.68
N CYS A 100 -1.91 2.42 -4.63
CA CYS A 100 -2.17 1.58 -3.47
C CYS A 100 -3.18 0.47 -3.78
N SER A 101 -2.78 -0.78 -3.59
CA SER A 101 -3.67 -1.93 -3.72
C SER A 101 -4.76 -1.97 -2.64
N VAL A 102 -4.46 -1.47 -1.43
CA VAL A 102 -5.41 -1.41 -0.31
C VAL A 102 -6.49 -0.38 -0.62
N LEU A 103 -6.11 0.82 -1.07
CA LEU A 103 -7.06 1.85 -1.50
C LEU A 103 -7.94 1.36 -2.65
N ALA A 104 -7.35 0.70 -3.66
CA ALA A 104 -8.10 0.16 -4.81
C ALA A 104 -9.19 -0.84 -4.37
N VAL A 105 -8.93 -1.65 -3.35
CA VAL A 105 -9.93 -2.55 -2.77
C VAL A 105 -10.95 -1.76 -1.95
N THR A 106 -10.51 -0.80 -1.13
CA THR A 106 -11.38 0.00 -0.25
C THR A 106 -12.50 0.70 -1.03
N ILE A 107 -12.16 1.32 -2.16
CA ILE A 107 -13.12 2.12 -2.95
C ILE A 107 -14.03 1.29 -3.86
N ALA A 108 -13.64 0.04 -4.19
CA ALA A 108 -14.32 -0.75 -5.21
C ALA A 108 -14.97 -2.04 -4.69
N THR A 109 -14.84 -2.36 -3.39
CA THR A 109 -15.36 -3.63 -2.85
C THR A 109 -16.74 -3.47 -2.25
N ASP A 110 -17.63 -4.40 -2.58
CA ASP A 110 -18.92 -4.60 -1.88
C ASP A 110 -18.79 -5.60 -0.71
N SER A 111 -17.66 -6.33 -0.62
CA SER A 111 -17.41 -7.30 0.44
C SER A 111 -17.09 -6.61 1.76
N LYS A 112 -17.92 -6.85 2.79
CA LYS A 112 -17.68 -6.39 4.15
C LYS A 112 -16.35 -6.91 4.70
N GLU A 113 -16.01 -8.17 4.41
CA GLU A 113 -14.78 -8.81 4.86
C GLU A 113 -13.53 -8.12 4.27
N LEU A 114 -13.52 -7.84 2.95
CA LEU A 114 -12.42 -7.14 2.32
C LEU A 114 -12.29 -5.69 2.79
N ARG A 115 -13.41 -5.02 3.05
CA ARG A 115 -13.42 -3.65 3.62
C ARG A 115 -12.84 -3.63 5.02
N GLN A 116 -13.24 -4.58 5.89
CA GLN A 116 -12.69 -4.71 7.22
C GLN A 116 -11.19 -5.03 7.20
N LYS A 117 -10.75 -5.88 6.27
CA LYS A 117 -9.32 -6.18 6.05
C LYS A 117 -8.55 -4.93 5.64
N ALA A 118 -9.05 -4.15 4.69
CA ALA A 118 -8.42 -2.89 4.28
C ALA A 118 -8.31 -1.91 5.44
N ALA A 119 -9.36 -1.75 6.25
CA ALA A 119 -9.34 -0.92 7.45
C ALA A 119 -8.25 -1.37 8.43
N SER A 120 -8.19 -2.69 8.73
CA SER A 120 -7.16 -3.23 9.65
C SER A 120 -5.72 -3.03 9.14
N ILE A 121 -5.52 -2.96 7.83
CA ILE A 121 -4.21 -2.69 7.22
C ILE A 121 -3.82 -1.22 7.42
N PHE A 122 -4.72 -0.27 7.14
CA PHE A 122 -4.45 1.14 7.39
C PHE A 122 -4.19 1.42 8.88
N ASP A 123 -4.97 0.79 9.77
CA ASP A 123 -4.73 0.87 11.22
C ASP A 123 -3.35 0.33 11.61
N ALA A 124 -2.91 -0.77 11.01
CA ALA A 124 -1.60 -1.36 11.28
C ALA A 124 -0.46 -0.44 10.82
N TRP A 125 -0.60 0.18 9.64
CA TRP A 125 0.38 1.15 9.13
C TRP A 125 0.45 2.40 10.00
N GLN A 126 -0.72 2.97 10.38
CA GLN A 126 -0.79 4.11 11.27
C GLN A 126 -0.10 3.81 12.61
N LYS A 127 -0.45 2.69 13.25
CA LYS A 127 0.14 2.27 14.52
C LYS A 127 1.66 2.12 14.42
N LYS A 128 2.15 1.51 13.36
CA LYS A 128 3.59 1.33 13.15
C LYS A 128 4.31 2.67 12.98
N LEU A 129 3.78 3.58 12.17
CA LEU A 129 4.35 4.92 12.01
C LEU A 129 4.31 5.72 13.31
N THR A 130 3.17 5.69 14.03
CA THR A 130 3.02 6.32 15.35
C THR A 130 4.09 5.84 16.33
N GLU A 131 4.29 4.51 16.42
CA GLU A 131 5.32 3.90 17.26
C GLU A 131 6.71 4.46 16.95
N LEU A 132 7.09 4.50 15.67
CA LEU A 132 8.39 5.02 15.25
C LEU A 132 8.56 6.52 15.51
N TYR A 133 7.50 7.31 15.31
CA TYR A 133 7.53 8.75 15.62
C TYR A 133 7.69 9.03 17.12
N ILE A 134 6.99 8.27 17.98
CA ILE A 134 7.16 8.37 19.43
C ILE A 134 8.61 8.03 19.83
N GLU A 135 9.16 6.95 19.28
CA GLU A 135 10.55 6.57 19.52
C GLU A 135 11.55 7.63 19.03
N ALA A 136 11.19 8.37 17.99
CA ALA A 136 11.96 9.51 17.45
C ALA A 136 11.77 10.81 18.25
N GLY A 137 11.01 10.79 19.35
CA GLY A 137 10.82 11.94 20.24
C GLY A 137 9.59 12.81 19.98
N VAL A 138 8.72 12.43 19.04
CA VAL A 138 7.45 13.15 18.77
C VAL A 138 6.44 12.82 19.88
N ALA A 139 5.70 13.84 20.37
CA ALA A 139 4.65 13.64 21.38
C ALA A 139 3.58 12.64 20.89
N PRO A 140 3.06 11.74 21.75
CA PRO A 140 2.17 10.65 21.30
C PRO A 140 0.94 11.09 20.53
N GLU A 141 0.26 12.15 20.96
CA GLU A 141 -0.92 12.68 20.27
C GLU A 141 -0.56 13.22 18.89
N VAL A 142 0.54 13.98 18.79
CA VAL A 142 1.05 14.50 17.53
C VAL A 142 1.49 13.39 16.60
N ALA A 143 2.16 12.37 17.12
CA ALA A 143 2.63 11.21 16.36
C ALA A 143 1.46 10.43 15.73
N ALA A 144 0.36 10.21 16.46
CA ALA A 144 -0.80 9.49 15.97
C ALA A 144 -1.54 10.26 14.86
N ASP A 145 -1.75 11.56 15.07
CA ASP A 145 -2.43 12.43 14.11
C ASP A 145 -1.57 12.61 12.84
N PHE A 146 -0.27 12.83 13.00
CA PHE A 146 0.64 12.98 11.86
C PHE A 146 0.79 11.68 11.05
N ALA A 147 0.82 10.51 11.70
CA ALA A 147 0.85 9.24 10.99
C ALA A 147 -0.39 9.04 10.11
N LEU A 148 -1.57 9.43 10.62
CA LEU A 148 -2.82 9.38 9.85
C LEU A 148 -2.82 10.41 8.71
N GLU A 149 -2.36 11.63 8.98
CA GLU A 149 -2.22 12.68 7.96
C GLU A 149 -1.28 12.24 6.84
N LEU A 150 -0.10 11.69 7.18
CA LEU A 150 0.89 11.21 6.23
C LEU A 150 0.30 10.16 5.29
N ILE A 151 -0.40 9.15 5.83
CA ILE A 151 -1.05 8.10 5.02
C ILE A 151 -2.12 8.74 4.12
N SER A 152 -3.05 9.48 4.70
CA SER A 152 -4.23 10.01 3.99
C SER A 152 -3.85 10.99 2.88
N ALA A 153 -2.93 11.92 3.18
CA ALA A 153 -2.47 12.91 2.21
C ALA A 153 -1.64 12.26 1.08
N SER A 154 -0.80 11.26 1.41
CA SER A 154 -0.02 10.54 0.40
C SER A 154 -0.92 9.77 -0.56
N GLU A 155 -1.94 9.07 -0.06
CA GLU A 155 -2.90 8.34 -0.91
C GLU A 155 -3.64 9.28 -1.87
N GLY A 156 -4.10 10.44 -1.38
CA GLY A 156 -4.71 11.46 -2.22
C GLY A 156 -3.75 12.04 -3.27
N ALA A 157 -2.53 12.35 -2.86
CA ALA A 157 -1.49 12.87 -3.75
C ALA A 157 -1.09 11.88 -4.85
N VAL A 158 -1.01 10.58 -4.51
CA VAL A 158 -0.74 9.50 -5.48
C VAL A 158 -1.84 9.43 -6.54
N ILE A 159 -3.13 9.54 -6.15
CA ILE A 159 -4.24 9.53 -7.11
C ILE A 159 -4.12 10.69 -8.10
N VAL A 160 -3.86 11.91 -7.60
CA VAL A 160 -3.75 13.10 -8.45
C VAL A 160 -2.50 13.02 -9.35
N ALA A 161 -1.37 12.57 -8.82
CA ALA A 161 -0.14 12.37 -9.59
C ALA A 161 -0.33 11.37 -10.74
N ARG A 162 -1.05 10.27 -10.49
CA ARG A 162 -1.41 9.28 -11.53
C ARG A 162 -2.32 9.87 -12.59
N ALA A 163 -3.35 10.62 -12.18
CA ALA A 163 -4.27 11.24 -13.14
C ALA A 163 -3.60 12.27 -14.05
N GLN A 164 -2.58 12.96 -13.54
CA GLN A 164 -1.82 13.97 -14.28
C GLN A 164 -0.54 13.42 -14.93
N GLU A 165 -0.21 12.16 -14.71
CA GLU A 165 1.06 11.54 -15.14
C GLU A 165 2.28 12.40 -14.77
N SER A 166 2.25 13.00 -13.59
CA SER A 166 3.23 13.98 -13.09
C SER A 166 3.49 13.83 -11.60
N LEU A 167 4.74 13.98 -11.20
CA LEU A 167 5.11 14.02 -9.77
C LEU A 167 4.69 15.35 -9.09
N ALA A 168 4.42 16.41 -9.84
CA ALA A 168 4.22 17.74 -9.26
C ALA A 168 3.14 17.79 -8.15
N PRO A 169 1.95 17.16 -8.29
CA PRO A 169 0.96 17.11 -7.21
C PRO A 169 1.47 16.38 -5.97
N PHE A 170 2.20 15.27 -6.16
CA PHE A 170 2.76 14.51 -5.06
C PHE A 170 3.82 15.30 -4.31
N GLU A 171 4.75 15.96 -5.02
CA GLU A 171 5.81 16.77 -4.43
C GLU A 171 5.26 18.00 -3.65
N ALA A 172 4.17 18.59 -4.12
CA ALA A 172 3.53 19.69 -3.42
C ALA A 172 3.03 19.25 -2.03
N VAL A 173 2.38 18.07 -1.95
CA VAL A 173 1.90 17.50 -0.68
C VAL A 173 3.08 17.02 0.18
N ALA A 174 4.04 16.30 -0.40
CA ALA A 174 5.21 15.79 0.30
C ALA A 174 6.00 16.91 1.00
N LYS A 175 6.22 18.03 0.31
CA LYS A 175 6.88 19.20 0.90
C LYS A 175 6.14 19.76 2.11
N ARG A 176 4.80 19.80 2.08
CA ARG A 176 3.98 20.30 3.19
C ARG A 176 4.07 19.36 4.40
N LEU A 177 3.98 18.03 4.16
CA LEU A 177 4.09 17.04 5.23
C LEU A 177 5.44 17.09 5.96
N VAL A 178 6.55 17.28 5.22
CA VAL A 178 7.87 17.43 5.85
C VAL A 178 7.98 18.71 6.66
N VAL A 179 7.34 19.81 6.24
CA VAL A 179 7.34 21.09 6.97
C VAL A 179 6.48 21.00 8.23
N SER A 180 5.25 20.44 8.13
CA SER A 180 4.33 20.35 9.27
C SER A 180 4.89 19.52 10.42
N LEU A 181 5.65 18.45 10.12
CA LEU A 181 6.34 17.68 11.14
C LEU A 181 7.39 18.50 11.90
N GLY A 182 8.12 19.40 11.20
CA GLY A 182 9.12 20.26 11.84
C GLY A 182 8.54 21.37 12.72
N GLU A 183 7.28 21.71 12.55
CA GLU A 183 6.55 22.68 13.39
C GLU A 183 5.93 22.00 14.62
N ALA A 184 5.82 20.67 14.61
CA ALA A 184 5.16 19.84 15.62
C ALA A 184 6.15 19.10 16.54
N ALA A 185 7.45 19.10 16.23
CA ALA A 185 8.54 18.47 16.98
C ALA A 185 9.31 19.51 17.78
#